data_1c7038392001657dbef6df110b80d885
#
_entry.id   1c7038392001657dbef6df110b80d885
#
_cell.length_a   1.000
_cell.length_b   1.000
_cell.length_c   1.000
_cell.angle_alpha   90.00
_cell.angle_beta   90.00
_cell.angle_gamma   90.00
#
_symmetry.space_group_name_H-M   'P 1'
#
loop_
_entity.id
_entity.type
_entity.pdbx_description
1 polymer ?
#
loop_
_entity_poly.entity_id
_entity_poly.type
_entity_poly.pdbx_seq_one_letter_code
_entity_poly.pdbx_strand_id
1 'polypeptide(L)'
;MLTVVAGLIQAQGKILVCQRRLGGAFELMWEFPGGKVQGEETPAAGLARELREELGVEAQVGAEIFRTRHRYAEMSEEMELIFFSVVVEAAAVRNMVFERIEWRGRETLAELNFLPADREFVGKLARLEMGARRPTAAG
;
A
#
# COMPACT_ATOMS: atom_id res chain seq x y z
N MET A 1 -0.26 8.35 18.99
CA MET A 1 -0.92 7.86 17.76
C MET A 1 0.02 6.93 17.01
N LEU A 2 -0.50 5.83 16.53
CA LEU A 2 0.28 4.87 15.77
C LEU A 2 0.43 5.35 14.32
N THR A 3 1.64 5.33 13.78
CA THR A 3 1.86 5.71 12.39
C THR A 3 2.16 4.47 11.56
N VAL A 4 1.39 4.28 10.51
CA VAL A 4 1.55 3.17 9.59
C VAL A 4 1.80 3.74 8.20
N VAL A 5 2.69 3.15 7.44
CA VAL A 5 3.02 3.61 6.10
C VAL A 5 2.72 2.51 5.09
N ALA A 6 2.35 2.90 3.89
CA ALA A 6 2.06 1.94 2.83
C ALA A 6 2.56 2.48 1.50
N GLY A 7 2.90 1.59 0.59
CA GLY A 7 3.45 1.97 -0.70
C GLY A 7 2.53 1.69 -1.86
N LEU A 8 2.34 2.70 -2.72
CA LEU A 8 1.68 2.50 -3.98
C LEU A 8 2.79 2.19 -4.99
N ILE A 9 2.96 0.92 -5.31
CA ILE A 9 4.01 0.46 -6.20
C ILE A 9 3.39 0.16 -7.55
N GLN A 10 3.83 0.88 -8.57
CA GLN A 10 3.26 0.72 -9.90
C GLN A 10 4.29 0.24 -10.89
N ALA A 11 3.90 -0.63 -11.80
CA ALA A 11 4.75 -1.08 -12.88
C ALA A 11 3.86 -1.50 -14.04
N GLN A 12 4.17 -1.02 -15.22
CA GLN A 12 3.45 -1.39 -16.44
C GLN A 12 1.93 -1.22 -16.31
N GLY A 13 1.52 -0.13 -15.68
CA GLY A 13 0.10 0.19 -15.54
C GLY A 13 -0.63 -0.60 -14.48
N LYS A 14 0.09 -1.36 -13.68
CA LYS A 14 -0.53 -2.17 -12.62
C LYS A 14 0.01 -1.79 -11.26
N ILE A 15 -0.75 -2.14 -10.23
CA ILE A 15 -0.42 -1.83 -8.84
C ILE A 15 -0.22 -3.12 -8.08
N LEU A 16 0.81 -3.16 -7.24
CA LEU A 16 1.09 -4.34 -6.42
C LEU A 16 0.21 -4.33 -5.18
N VAL A 17 -0.52 -5.41 -4.98
CA VAL A 17 -1.35 -5.58 -3.78
C VAL A 17 -1.01 -6.92 -3.13
N CYS A 18 -1.22 -7.02 -1.83
CA CYS A 18 -0.77 -8.14 -1.04
C CYS A 18 -1.89 -8.71 -0.19
N GLN A 19 -1.97 -10.03 -0.10
CA GLN A 19 -3.01 -10.69 0.70
C GLN A 19 -2.41 -11.21 1.98
N ARG A 20 -3.05 -10.89 3.10
CA ARG A 20 -2.58 -11.30 4.42
C ARG A 20 -2.74 -12.80 4.60
N ARG A 21 -1.81 -13.39 5.35
CA ARG A 21 -1.78 -14.84 5.52
C ARG A 21 -3.00 -15.40 6.20
N LEU A 22 -3.34 -16.61 5.83
CA LEU A 22 -4.38 -17.38 6.49
C LEU A 22 -3.90 -17.63 7.92
N GLY A 23 -4.79 -17.50 8.87
CA GLY A 23 -4.47 -17.76 10.28
C GLY A 23 -3.96 -16.56 11.05
N GLY A 24 -3.64 -15.49 10.38
CA GLY A 24 -3.16 -14.28 11.06
C GLY A 24 -4.28 -13.27 11.24
N ALA A 25 -3.92 -12.07 11.71
CA ALA A 25 -4.91 -11.01 11.90
C ALA A 25 -5.44 -10.59 10.54
N PHE A 26 -6.73 -10.36 10.44
CA PHE A 26 -7.41 -9.95 9.20
C PHE A 26 -7.07 -10.90 8.06
N GLU A 27 -7.08 -12.20 8.38
CA GLU A 27 -6.65 -13.19 7.39
C GLU A 27 -7.30 -13.03 6.04
N LEU A 28 -6.50 -13.25 5.01
CA LEU A 28 -6.90 -13.24 3.60
C LEU A 28 -7.47 -11.92 3.09
N MET A 29 -7.42 -10.86 3.89
CA MET A 29 -7.80 -9.55 3.39
C MET A 29 -6.61 -8.96 2.63
N TRP A 30 -6.89 -8.02 1.74
CA TRP A 30 -5.86 -7.41 0.90
C TRP A 30 -5.42 -6.07 1.44
N GLU A 31 -4.20 -5.67 1.13
CA GLU A 31 -3.63 -4.42 1.58
C GLU A 31 -2.52 -3.98 0.65
N PHE A 32 -2.09 -2.73 0.77
CA PHE A 32 -0.87 -2.29 0.11
C PHE A 32 0.30 -2.61 1.04
N PRO A 33 1.48 -2.93 0.51
CA PRO A 33 2.60 -3.32 1.38
C PRO A 33 3.10 -2.15 2.22
N GLY A 34 3.56 -2.43 3.41
CA GLY A 34 4.05 -1.44 4.36
C GLY A 34 3.95 -1.94 5.78
N GLY A 35 3.92 -1.03 6.73
CA GLY A 35 3.83 -1.42 8.13
C GLY A 35 4.02 -0.26 9.08
N LYS A 36 4.31 -0.57 10.35
CA LYS A 36 4.43 0.44 11.38
C LYS A 36 5.79 1.12 11.33
N VAL A 37 5.78 2.43 11.51
CA VAL A 37 7.01 3.20 11.66
C VAL A 37 7.57 2.90 13.06
N GLN A 38 8.86 2.64 13.17
CA GLN A 38 9.47 2.25 14.42
C GLN A 38 10.46 3.28 14.90
N GLY A 39 10.52 3.44 16.22
CA GLY A 39 11.53 4.28 16.84
C GLY A 39 11.58 5.67 16.25
N GLU A 40 12.77 6.07 15.83
CA GLU A 40 12.95 7.39 15.29
C GLU A 40 13.04 7.43 13.78
N GLU A 41 12.58 6.38 13.11
CA GLU A 41 12.57 6.38 11.66
C GLU A 41 11.67 7.48 11.14
N THR A 42 12.01 8.06 10.01
CA THR A 42 11.06 8.89 9.30
C THR A 42 10.04 7.94 8.65
N PRO A 43 8.86 8.43 8.32
CA PRO A 43 7.88 7.57 7.63
C PRO A 43 8.44 6.94 6.35
N ALA A 44 9.17 7.71 5.55
CA ALA A 44 9.74 7.17 4.30
C ALA A 44 10.76 6.08 4.59
N ALA A 45 11.61 6.27 5.59
CA ALA A 45 12.62 5.25 5.95
C ALA A 45 11.94 3.99 6.48
N GLY A 46 10.88 4.17 7.26
CA GLY A 46 10.11 3.02 7.76
C GLY A 46 9.50 2.22 6.63
N LEU A 47 8.97 2.91 5.62
CA LEU A 47 8.39 2.22 4.48
C LEU A 47 9.48 1.47 3.70
N ALA A 48 10.62 2.09 3.45
CA ALA A 48 11.71 1.42 2.74
C ALA A 48 12.13 0.14 3.48
N ARG A 49 12.20 0.20 4.80
CA ARG A 49 12.55 -0.96 5.60
C ARG A 49 11.49 -2.05 5.49
N GLU A 50 10.21 -1.68 5.60
CA GLU A 50 9.12 -2.66 5.51
C GLU A 50 9.13 -3.34 4.14
N LEU A 51 9.36 -2.58 3.08
CA LEU A 51 9.34 -3.17 1.75
C LEU A 51 10.53 -4.12 1.54
N ARG A 52 11.66 -3.84 2.20
CA ARG A 52 12.79 -4.74 2.12
C ARG A 52 12.44 -6.05 2.84
N GLU A 53 11.77 -5.95 3.99
CA GLU A 53 11.38 -7.12 4.76
C GLU A 53 10.29 -7.94 4.08
N GLU A 54 9.32 -7.27 3.50
CA GLU A 54 8.15 -7.98 2.95
C GLU A 54 8.32 -8.43 1.52
N LEU A 55 9.06 -7.67 0.72
CA LEU A 55 9.17 -7.94 -0.72
C LEU A 55 10.60 -8.14 -1.19
N GLY A 56 11.58 -8.02 -0.30
CA GLY A 56 12.98 -8.26 -0.63
C GLY A 56 13.55 -7.26 -1.62
N VAL A 57 13.01 -6.04 -1.69
CA VAL A 57 13.48 -5.05 -2.65
C VAL A 57 14.01 -3.80 -2.00
N GLU A 58 14.91 -3.11 -2.73
CA GLU A 58 15.36 -1.80 -2.32
C GLU A 58 14.41 -0.83 -3.01
N ALA A 59 13.61 -0.14 -2.25
CA ALA A 59 12.58 0.74 -2.78
C ALA A 59 13.01 2.20 -2.75
N GLN A 60 12.60 2.95 -3.79
CA GLN A 60 12.80 4.38 -3.77
C GLN A 60 11.45 4.97 -3.38
N VAL A 61 11.37 5.49 -2.16
CA VAL A 61 10.13 6.05 -1.64
C VAL A 61 10.04 7.50 -2.12
N GLY A 62 8.98 7.81 -2.82
CA GLY A 62 8.78 9.15 -3.38
C GLY A 62 7.88 10.00 -2.52
N ALA A 63 6.96 10.71 -3.12
CA ALA A 63 6.13 11.66 -2.40
C ALA A 63 5.00 11.00 -1.64
N GLU A 64 4.59 11.63 -0.55
CA GLU A 64 3.37 11.24 0.14
C GLU A 64 2.21 11.61 -0.78
N ILE A 65 1.30 10.69 -1.00
CA ILE A 65 0.20 10.90 -1.94
C ILE A 65 -1.17 10.85 -1.30
N PHE A 66 -1.28 10.30 -0.10
CA PHE A 66 -2.57 10.24 0.60
C PHE A 66 -2.33 9.97 2.08
N ARG A 67 -3.20 10.49 2.93
CA ARG A 67 -3.06 10.31 4.37
C ARG A 67 -4.46 10.24 4.97
N THR A 68 -4.69 9.29 5.87
CA THR A 68 -5.97 9.15 6.51
C THR A 68 -5.78 8.65 7.94
N ARG A 69 -6.83 8.69 8.72
CA ARG A 69 -6.81 8.17 10.08
C ARG A 69 -7.87 7.11 10.23
N HIS A 70 -7.58 6.12 11.04
CA HIS A 70 -8.50 5.02 11.22
C HIS A 70 -8.32 4.43 12.62
N ARG A 71 -9.41 3.89 13.18
CA ARG A 71 -9.34 3.19 14.45
C ARG A 71 -10.12 1.91 14.30
N TYR A 72 -9.47 0.79 14.46
CA TYR A 72 -10.15 -0.50 14.50
C TYR A 72 -10.72 -0.68 15.90
N ALA A 73 -11.82 -1.40 16.01
CA ALA A 73 -12.51 -1.57 17.30
C ALA A 73 -11.60 -2.07 18.41
N GLU A 74 -10.65 -2.92 18.07
CA GLU A 74 -9.77 -3.49 19.06
C GLU A 74 -8.59 -2.61 19.45
N MET A 75 -8.41 -1.47 18.79
CA MET A 75 -7.26 -0.64 19.03
C MET A 75 -7.50 0.35 20.14
N SER A 76 -6.47 0.55 20.98
CA SER A 76 -6.57 1.53 22.05
C SER A 76 -6.29 2.94 21.55
N GLU A 77 -5.65 3.08 20.40
CA GLU A 77 -5.36 4.40 19.86
C GLU A 77 -5.61 4.47 18.39
N GLU A 78 -5.73 5.70 17.90
CA GLU A 78 -5.99 5.93 16.49
C GLU A 78 -4.72 5.71 15.69
N MET A 79 -4.88 5.29 14.44
CA MET A 79 -3.78 5.06 13.53
C MET A 79 -3.79 6.12 12.46
N GLU A 80 -2.61 6.65 12.13
CA GLU A 80 -2.49 7.51 10.97
C GLU A 80 -1.84 6.66 9.89
N LEU A 81 -2.46 6.60 8.72
CA LEU A 81 -1.97 5.79 7.62
C LEU A 81 -1.53 6.73 6.50
N ILE A 82 -0.26 6.62 6.10
CA ILE A 82 0.33 7.48 5.10
C ILE A 82 0.74 6.65 3.91
N PHE A 83 0.27 7.03 2.72
CA PHE A 83 0.59 6.32 1.49
C PHE A 83 1.61 7.11 0.69
N PHE A 84 2.64 6.44 0.20
CA PHE A 84 3.69 7.05 -0.61
C PHE A 84 3.75 6.41 -1.99
N SER A 85 4.11 7.19 -2.98
CA SER A 85 4.42 6.66 -4.29
C SER A 85 5.79 5.97 -4.17
N VAL A 86 5.95 4.80 -4.75
CA VAL A 86 7.18 4.01 -4.60
C VAL A 86 7.62 3.43 -5.93
N VAL A 87 8.93 3.46 -6.18
CA VAL A 87 9.51 2.84 -7.37
C VAL A 87 10.38 1.68 -6.93
N VAL A 88 10.23 0.54 -7.58
CA VAL A 88 11.07 -0.63 -7.34
C VAL A 88 11.43 -1.26 -8.68
N GLU A 89 12.42 -2.14 -8.66
CA GLU A 89 12.74 -2.95 -9.82
C GLU A 89 11.72 -4.09 -9.77
N ALA A 90 10.72 -4.06 -10.63
CA ALA A 90 9.61 -5.01 -10.57
C ALA A 90 10.09 -6.47 -10.61
N ALA A 91 11.12 -6.75 -11.40
CA ALA A 91 11.60 -8.13 -11.51
C ALA A 91 12.25 -8.64 -10.23
N ALA A 92 12.61 -7.75 -9.31
CA ALA A 92 13.23 -8.14 -8.06
C ALA A 92 12.24 -8.39 -6.94
N VAL A 93 10.96 -8.07 -7.15
CA VAL A 93 9.95 -8.22 -6.10
C VAL A 93 9.74 -9.70 -5.78
N ARG A 94 9.76 -10.03 -4.49
CA ARG A 94 9.52 -11.38 -4.02
C ARG A 94 8.51 -11.37 -2.91
N ASN A 95 7.72 -12.42 -2.80
CA ASN A 95 6.77 -12.52 -1.69
C ASN A 95 7.48 -13.19 -0.51
N MET A 96 7.81 -12.41 0.51
CA MET A 96 8.51 -12.94 1.67
C MET A 96 7.58 -13.28 2.82
N VAL A 97 6.41 -12.67 2.89
CA VAL A 97 5.54 -12.82 4.07
C VAL A 97 4.05 -12.97 3.82
N PHE A 98 3.59 -12.75 2.61
CA PHE A 98 2.14 -12.73 2.35
C PHE A 98 1.61 -14.08 1.88
N GLU A 99 0.28 -14.23 1.94
CA GLU A 99 -0.37 -15.42 1.39
C GLU A 99 -0.11 -15.39 -0.11
N ARG A 100 -0.29 -14.21 -0.73
CA ARG A 100 0.02 -14.03 -2.14
C ARG A 100 0.17 -12.54 -2.43
N ILE A 101 0.84 -12.23 -3.53
CA ILE A 101 0.92 -10.86 -4.02
C ILE A 101 0.48 -10.88 -5.48
N GLU A 102 -0.13 -9.77 -5.92
CA GLU A 102 -0.62 -9.67 -7.30
C GLU A 102 -0.40 -8.28 -7.85
N TRP A 103 -0.16 -8.20 -9.13
CA TRP A 103 -0.14 -6.92 -9.85
C TRP A 103 -1.51 -6.78 -10.48
N ARG A 104 -2.23 -5.72 -10.15
CA ARG A 104 -3.60 -5.54 -10.63
C ARG A 104 -3.82 -4.17 -11.23
N GLY A 105 -4.68 -4.11 -12.25
CA GLY A 105 -5.08 -2.83 -12.80
C GLY A 105 -5.88 -2.07 -11.76
N ARG A 106 -5.76 -0.75 -11.77
CA ARG A 106 -6.42 0.10 -10.79
C ARG A 106 -7.92 -0.13 -10.76
N GLU A 107 -8.52 -0.35 -11.91
CA GLU A 107 -9.96 -0.53 -12.00
C GLU A 107 -10.45 -1.84 -11.39
N THR A 108 -9.58 -2.79 -11.11
CA THR A 108 -10.00 -4.05 -10.55
C THR A 108 -9.81 -4.12 -9.03
N LEU A 109 -9.25 -3.09 -8.42
CA LEU A 109 -8.97 -3.13 -6.99
C LEU A 109 -10.23 -3.28 -6.15
N ALA A 110 -11.32 -2.67 -6.58
CA ALA A 110 -12.55 -2.74 -5.80
C ALA A 110 -13.13 -4.15 -5.71
N GLU A 111 -12.62 -5.06 -6.52
CA GLU A 111 -13.08 -6.45 -6.47
C GLU A 111 -12.47 -7.19 -5.29
N LEU A 112 -11.44 -6.65 -4.68
CA LEU A 112 -10.75 -7.32 -3.59
C LEU A 112 -11.27 -6.85 -2.24
N ASN A 113 -11.20 -7.73 -1.25
CA ASN A 113 -11.64 -7.40 0.10
C ASN A 113 -10.48 -6.74 0.85
N PHE A 114 -10.34 -5.44 0.67
CA PHE A 114 -9.27 -4.69 1.31
C PHE A 114 -9.54 -4.43 2.79
N LEU A 115 -8.47 -4.26 3.56
CA LEU A 115 -8.58 -3.84 4.94
C LEU A 115 -9.37 -2.53 4.98
N PRO A 116 -10.22 -2.35 5.99
CA PRO A 116 -11.02 -1.13 6.08
C PRO A 116 -10.22 0.16 5.97
N ALA A 117 -9.03 0.20 6.57
CA ALA A 117 -8.21 1.42 6.53
C ALA A 117 -7.75 1.77 5.12
N ASP A 118 -7.70 0.80 4.21
CA ASP A 118 -7.23 1.04 2.85
C ASP A 118 -8.36 1.41 1.88
N ARG A 119 -9.59 1.21 2.29
CA ARG A 119 -10.73 1.36 1.36
C ARG A 119 -10.90 2.76 0.83
N GLU A 120 -10.61 3.76 1.66
CA GLU A 120 -10.75 5.14 1.21
C GLU A 120 -9.75 5.42 0.08
N PHE A 121 -8.53 4.93 0.22
CA PHE A 121 -7.51 5.14 -0.80
C PHE A 121 -7.86 4.36 -2.08
N VAL A 122 -8.38 3.16 -1.96
CA VAL A 122 -8.82 2.38 -3.12
C VAL A 122 -9.89 3.15 -3.89
N GLY A 123 -10.83 3.76 -3.18
CA GLY A 123 -11.87 4.56 -3.82
C GLY A 123 -11.28 5.80 -4.51
N LYS A 124 -10.27 6.42 -3.87
CA LYS A 124 -9.65 7.57 -4.47
C LYS A 124 -8.90 7.19 -5.73
N LEU A 125 -8.23 6.04 -5.74
CA LEU A 125 -7.51 5.59 -6.91
C LEU A 125 -8.47 5.38 -8.09
N ALA A 126 -9.63 4.84 -7.83
CA ALA A 126 -10.61 4.63 -8.88
C ALA A 126 -11.06 5.96 -9.49
N ARG A 127 -11.27 6.96 -8.64
CA ARG A 127 -11.68 8.27 -9.13
C ARG A 127 -10.57 8.95 -9.92
N LEU A 128 -9.34 8.75 -9.48
CA LEU A 128 -8.23 9.40 -10.15
C LEU A 128 -8.04 8.75 -11.49
N GLU A 129 -8.25 7.48 -11.60
CA GLU A 129 -8.10 6.78 -12.84
C GLU A 129 -8.98 7.43 -13.88
N MET A 130 -10.22 7.68 -13.56
CA MET A 130 -11.13 8.28 -14.48
C MET A 130 -10.73 9.70 -14.81
N GLY A 131 -10.24 10.42 -13.85
CA GLY A 131 -9.83 11.78 -14.11
C GLY A 131 -8.52 11.87 -14.85
N ALA A 132 -7.62 10.99 -14.57
CA ALA A 132 -6.30 11.07 -15.14
C ALA A 132 -6.26 10.82 -16.61
N ARG A 133 -7.23 10.09 -17.10
CA ARG A 133 -7.20 9.86 -18.46
C ARG A 133 -7.17 11.00 -19.33
N ARG A 134 -7.91 11.98 -19.07
CA ARG A 134 -8.01 13.04 -19.94
C ARG A 134 -6.76 13.80 -20.18
N PRO A 135 -6.16 14.20 -19.31
CA PRO A 135 -5.05 15.10 -19.54
C PRO A 135 -3.85 14.46 -20.02
N THR A 136 -3.75 13.43 -19.69
CA THR A 136 -2.50 12.95 -19.99
C THR A 136 -2.40 13.02 -21.27
N ALA A 137 -3.40 13.08 -21.65
CA ALA A 137 -3.32 13.17 -22.89
C ALA A 137 -2.37 14.15 -23.18
N ALA A 138 -2.36 14.98 -22.53
CA ALA A 138 -1.50 15.98 -22.91
C ALA A 138 -0.20 15.41 -22.81
N GLY A 139 -0.29 14.62 -22.28
CA GLY A 139 1.01 14.04 -22.12
C GLY A 139 1.58 14.04 -23.15
#